data_11cd5dd7c964b6775ee67d6fcd90f1c5
#
_entry.id   11cd5dd7c964b6775ee67d6fcd90f1c5
#
_cell.length_a   1.000
_cell.length_b   1.000
_cell.length_c   1.000
_cell.angle_alpha   90.00
_cell.angle_beta   90.00
_cell.angle_gamma   90.00
#
_symmetry.space_group_name_H-M   'P 1'
#
loop_
_entity.id
_entity.type
_entity.pdbx_description
1 polymer ?
#
loop_
_entity_poly.entity_id
_entity_poly.type
_entity_poly.pdbx_seq_one_letter_code
_entity_poly.pdbx_strand_id
1 'polypeptide(L)' 'MINQNKFEGAIRAAGCTQQMLAKEMNISDNTFTARKKKGTFTIAQVKWLCDRLGITKPEDKCDIFLTA' A
#
# COMPACT_ATOMS: atom_id res chain seq x y z
N MET A 1 -4.38 10.78 2.27
CA MET A 1 -2.97 10.75 1.80
C MET A 1 -2.24 9.59 2.47
N ILE A 2 -1.34 8.95 1.77
CA ILE A 2 -0.63 7.78 2.31
C ILE A 2 0.63 8.21 3.06
N ASN A 3 0.86 7.63 4.24
CA ASN A 3 2.13 7.81 4.93
C ASN A 3 3.18 6.93 4.24
N GLN A 4 4.06 7.56 3.46
CA GLN A 4 5.02 6.85 2.62
C GLN A 4 5.96 5.97 3.45
N ASN A 5 6.50 6.49 4.54
CA ASN A 5 7.45 5.75 5.36
C ASN A 5 6.82 4.52 6.00
N LYS A 6 5.63 4.65 6.53
CA LYS A 6 4.91 3.53 7.14
C LYS A 6 4.49 2.50 6.11
N PHE A 7 4.07 2.95 4.93
CA PHE A 7 3.70 2.05 3.85
C PHE A 7 4.92 1.23 3.37
N GLU A 8 6.02 1.89 3.14
CA GLU A 8 7.27 1.20 2.74
C GLU A 8 7.75 0.26 3.82
N GLY A 9 7.65 0.65 5.09
CA GLY A 9 7.97 -0.22 6.22
C GLY A 9 7.10 -1.47 6.25
N ALA A 10 5.80 -1.32 5.99
CA ALA A 10 4.88 -2.46 5.95
C ALA A 10 5.20 -3.42 4.80
N ILE A 11 5.58 -2.88 3.65
CA ILE A 11 6.00 -3.70 2.50
C ILE A 11 7.23 -4.54 2.86
N ARG A 12 8.23 -3.91 3.47
CA ARG A 12 9.44 -4.62 3.89
C ARG A 12 9.16 -5.66 4.97
N ALA A 13 8.33 -5.31 5.94
CA ALA A 13 7.97 -6.22 7.03
C ALA A 13 7.25 -7.47 6.51
N ALA A 14 6.52 -7.33 5.42
CA ALA A 14 5.84 -8.46 4.77
C ALA A 14 6.77 -9.29 3.87
N GLY A 15 8.03 -8.89 3.72
CA GLY A 15 8.97 -9.58 2.85
C GLY A 15 8.70 -9.36 1.37
N CYS A 16 8.04 -8.26 1.02
CA CYS A 16 7.65 -7.95 -0.35
C CYS A 16 8.43 -6.76 -0.89
N THR A 17 8.35 -6.57 -2.20
CA THR A 17 8.84 -5.37 -2.88
C THR A 17 7.67 -4.69 -3.57
N GLN A 18 7.84 -3.39 -3.87
CA GLN A 18 6.84 -2.65 -4.61
C GLN A 18 6.57 -3.26 -5.98
N GLN A 19 7.61 -3.74 -6.66
CA GLN A 19 7.47 -4.39 -7.96
C GLN A 19 6.61 -5.65 -7.88
N MET A 20 6.81 -6.45 -6.83
CA MET A 20 6.00 -7.65 -6.62
C MET A 20 4.52 -7.29 -6.45
N LEU A 21 4.24 -6.28 -5.65
CA LEU A 21 2.86 -5.86 -5.40
C LEU A 21 2.20 -5.32 -6.67
N ALA A 22 2.92 -4.48 -7.43
CA ALA A 22 2.40 -3.95 -8.69
C ALA A 22 2.07 -5.08 -9.67
N LYS A 23 2.94 -6.07 -9.77
CA LYS A 23 2.73 -7.22 -10.64
C LYS A 23 1.50 -8.01 -10.22
N GLU A 24 1.35 -8.27 -8.92
CA GLU A 24 0.19 -9.00 -8.41
C GLU A 24 -1.11 -8.22 -8.62
N MET A 25 -1.06 -6.89 -8.57
CA MET A 25 -2.20 -6.03 -8.85
C MET A 25 -2.47 -5.85 -10.34
N ASN A 26 -1.60 -6.37 -11.18
CA ASN A 26 -1.70 -6.26 -12.64
C ASN A 26 -1.64 -4.80 -13.12
N ILE A 27 -0.77 -4.02 -12.50
CA ILE A 27 -0.49 -2.63 -12.90
C ILE A 27 1.02 -2.45 -13.06
N SER A 28 1.42 -1.40 -13.77
CA SER A 28 2.83 -1.10 -13.94
C SER A 28 3.43 -0.54 -12.64
N ASP A 29 4.75 -0.67 -12.52
CA ASP A 29 5.49 -0.12 -11.37
C ASP A 29 5.32 1.41 -11.31
N ASN A 30 5.32 2.07 -12.46
CA ASN A 30 5.09 3.52 -12.53
C ASN A 30 3.69 3.90 -12.04
N THR A 31 2.68 3.12 -12.40
CA THR A 31 1.31 3.35 -11.94
C THR A 31 1.22 3.17 -10.43
N PHE A 32 1.83 2.12 -9.89
CA PHE A 32 1.86 1.88 -8.46
C PHE A 32 2.51 3.06 -7.73
N THR A 33 3.66 3.51 -8.21
CA THR A 33 4.38 4.64 -7.62
C THR A 33 3.54 5.92 -7.64
N ALA A 34 2.88 6.20 -8.76
CA ALA A 34 2.03 7.38 -8.87
C ALA A 34 0.85 7.34 -7.90
N ARG A 35 0.18 6.20 -7.80
CA ARG A 35 -0.95 6.02 -6.86
C ARG A 35 -0.49 6.12 -5.41
N LYS A 36 0.67 5.57 -5.09
CA LYS A 36 1.26 5.64 -3.76
C LYS A 36 1.53 7.10 -3.37
N LYS A 37 2.18 7.86 -4.26
CA LYS A 37 2.52 9.26 -3.99
C LYS A 37 1.29 10.15 -3.85
N LYS A 38 0.28 9.94 -4.68
CA LYS A 38 -0.93 10.75 -4.69
C LYS A 38 -1.99 10.27 -3.71
N GLY A 39 -1.84 9.07 -3.17
CA GLY A 39 -2.84 8.48 -2.30
C GLY A 39 -4.14 8.13 -3.03
N THR A 40 -4.04 7.73 -4.30
CA THR A 40 -5.21 7.50 -5.15
C THR A 40 -5.54 6.03 -5.37
N PHE A 41 -5.07 5.14 -4.50
CA PHE A 41 -5.51 3.74 -4.54
C PHE A 41 -7.02 3.65 -4.30
N THR A 42 -7.69 2.78 -5.06
CA THR A 42 -9.12 2.52 -4.83
C THR A 42 -9.32 1.80 -3.50
N ILE A 43 -10.56 1.81 -3.01
CA ILE A 43 -10.90 1.09 -1.78
C ILE A 43 -10.58 -0.40 -1.93
N ALA A 44 -10.88 -0.99 -3.08
CA ALA A 44 -10.56 -2.39 -3.35
C ALA A 44 -9.05 -2.64 -3.30
N GLN A 45 -8.27 -1.73 -3.86
CA GLN A 45 -6.80 -1.84 -3.84
C GLN A 45 -6.25 -1.71 -2.43
N VAL A 46 -6.79 -0.79 -1.63
CA VAL A 46 -6.39 -0.62 -0.23
C VAL A 46 -6.70 -1.89 0.56
N LYS A 47 -7.88 -2.47 0.39
CA LYS A 47 -8.25 -3.73 1.05
C LYS A 47 -7.30 -4.86 0.65
N TRP A 48 -7.02 -4.98 -0.63
CA TRP A 48 -6.09 -5.99 -1.12
C TRP A 48 -4.70 -5.82 -0.52
N LEU A 49 -4.20 -4.58 -0.49
CA LEU A 49 -2.89 -4.27 0.08
C LEU A 49 -2.84 -4.60 1.58
N CYS A 50 -3.88 -4.25 2.33
CA CYS A 50 -3.96 -4.57 3.74
C CYS A 50 -3.90 -6.09 3.97
N ASP A 51 -4.66 -6.85 3.20
CA ASP A 51 -4.67 -8.31 3.31
C ASP A 51 -3.30 -8.89 2.94
N ARG A 52 -2.73 -8.41 1.84
CA ARG A 52 -1.44 -8.92 1.33
C ARG A 52 -0.29 -8.60 2.28
N LEU A 53 -0.31 -7.44 2.90
CA LEU A 53 0.76 -7.00 3.81
C LEU A 53 0.50 -7.39 5.27
N GLY A 54 -0.62 -8.03 5.57
CA GLY A 54 -0.95 -8.44 6.92
C GLY A 54 -1.32 -7.29 7.85
N ILE A 55 -1.81 -6.18 7.29
CA ILE A 55 -2.27 -5.04 8.08
C ILE A 55 -3.70 -5.30 8.50
N THR A 56 -3.90 -5.75 9.74
CA THR A 56 -5.23 -6.16 10.22
C THR A 56 -5.85 -5.17 11.20
N LYS A 57 -5.04 -4.38 11.88
CA LYS A 57 -5.53 -3.45 12.91
C LYS A 57 -6.06 -2.18 12.27
N PRO A 58 -7.26 -1.70 12.65
CA PRO A 58 -7.83 -0.47 12.09
C PRO A 58 -6.91 0.74 12.27
N GLU A 59 -6.24 0.87 13.40
CA GLU A 59 -5.32 1.98 13.65
C GLU A 59 -4.15 1.98 12.67
N ASP A 60 -3.63 0.79 12.32
CA ASP A 60 -2.54 0.68 11.35
C ASP A 60 -3.00 1.07 9.95
N LYS A 61 -4.22 0.67 9.58
CA LYS A 61 -4.81 1.06 8.29
C LYS A 61 -4.97 2.57 8.21
N CYS A 62 -5.46 3.20 9.27
CA CYS A 62 -5.60 4.65 9.32
C CYS A 62 -4.24 5.35 9.27
N ASP A 63 -3.25 4.85 10.00
CA ASP A 63 -1.92 5.43 10.06
C ASP A 63 -1.23 5.42 8.69
N ILE A 64 -1.46 4.39 7.90
CA ILE A 64 -0.80 4.25 6.60
C ILE A 64 -1.59 4.94 5.50
N PHE A 65 -2.90 4.70 5.42
CA PHE A 65 -3.70 5.09 4.26
C PHE A 65 -4.56 6.32 4.45
N LEU A 66 -4.85 6.71 5.69
CA LEU A 66 -5.78 7.80 5.98
C LEU A 66 -5.15 8.95 6.76
N THR A 67 -3.85 9.13 6.64
CA THR A 67 -3.17 10.28 7.29
C THR A 67 -3.54 11.57 6.57
N ALA A 68 -3.82 12.57 7.38
CA ALA A 68 -4.12 13.90 6.84
C ALA A 68 -2.86 14.58 6.29
#